data_15fc98a03b03363830aa62c5410b05f5
#
_entry.id   15fc98a03b03363830aa62c5410b05f5
#
_cell.length_a   1.000
_cell.length_b   1.000
_cell.length_c   1.000
_cell.angle_alpha   90.00
_cell.angle_beta   90.00
_cell.angle_gamma   90.00
#
_symmetry.space_group_name_H-M   'P 1'
#
loop_
_entity.id
_entity.type
_entity.pdbx_description
1 polymer ?
#
loop_
_entity_poly.entity_id
_entity_poly.type
_entity_poly.pdbx_seq_one_letter_code
_entity_poly.pdbx_strand_id
1 'polypeptide(L)'
;MPNEVLTDGKLAKVLAALDANWQAEMEGHWTYQTLAGRDSDPVRAQVLHHLAGAEWEHAALWAGRIRELDGPEPLYQGSNTATQTH
;
A
#
# COMPACT_ATOMS: atom_id res chain seq x y z
N MET A 1 -9.03 22.57 -19.93
CA MET A 1 -8.62 22.40 -19.90
C MET A 1 -8.00 21.98 -19.73
N PRO A 2 -7.77 21.78 -19.89
CA PRO A 2 -7.10 21.07 -19.76
C PRO A 2 -6.11 21.24 -19.16
N ASN A 3 -5.83 21.66 -19.01
CA ASN A 3 -5.09 21.81 -18.48
C ASN A 3 -4.71 21.24 -17.50
N GLU A 4 -5.06 20.59 -17.23
CA GLU A 4 -4.78 19.82 -16.30
C GLU A 4 -3.68 18.97 -16.57
N VAL A 5 -2.93 19.20 -17.41
CA VAL A 5 -1.78 18.45 -17.69
C VAL A 5 -0.78 18.74 -16.61
N LEU A 6 -0.29 17.73 -15.92
CA LEU A 6 0.66 17.96 -14.89
C LEU A 6 2.04 18.14 -15.50
N THR A 7 2.81 19.01 -14.93
CA THR A 7 4.19 19.16 -15.36
C THR A 7 4.92 17.93 -14.87
N ASP A 8 6.07 17.64 -15.46
CA ASP A 8 6.84 16.47 -15.06
C ASP A 8 7.16 16.50 -13.57
N GLY A 9 7.51 17.66 -13.03
CA GLY A 9 7.82 17.73 -11.61
C GLY A 9 6.62 17.46 -10.74
N LYS A 10 5.45 17.98 -11.14
CA LYS A 10 4.26 17.73 -10.35
C LYS A 10 3.81 16.28 -10.47
N LEU A 11 3.93 15.72 -11.65
CA LEU A 11 3.54 14.33 -11.84
C LEU A 11 4.43 13.43 -10.98
N ALA A 12 5.72 13.70 -10.93
CA ALA A 12 6.62 12.90 -10.12
C ALA A 12 6.23 12.97 -8.65
N LYS A 13 5.83 14.14 -8.17
CA LYS A 13 5.43 14.28 -6.77
C LYS A 13 4.13 13.54 -6.49
N VAL A 14 3.19 13.60 -7.42
CA VAL A 14 1.93 12.90 -7.24
C VAL A 14 2.17 11.40 -7.22
N LEU A 15 2.98 10.90 -8.15
CA LEU A 15 3.26 9.47 -8.19
C LEU A 15 4.00 9.01 -6.93
N ALA A 16 4.91 9.83 -6.42
CA ALA A 16 5.60 9.49 -5.19
C ALA A 16 4.64 9.42 -4.01
N ALA A 17 3.67 10.35 -3.95
CA ALA A 17 2.70 10.34 -2.87
C ALA A 17 1.77 9.14 -2.97
N LEU A 18 1.37 8.78 -4.18
CA LEU A 18 0.51 7.62 -4.37
C LEU A 18 1.26 6.34 -4.01
N ASP A 19 2.53 6.26 -4.37
CA ASP A 19 3.33 5.09 -4.03
C ASP A 19 3.50 5.00 -2.51
N ALA A 20 3.73 6.12 -1.84
CA ALA A 20 3.87 6.11 -0.38
C ALA A 20 2.58 5.62 0.27
N ASN A 21 1.42 6.03 -0.24
CA ASN A 21 0.16 5.56 0.28
C ASN A 21 -0.01 4.06 0.04
N TRP A 22 0.38 3.60 -1.14
CA TRP A 22 0.30 2.18 -1.47
C TRP A 22 1.21 1.37 -0.53
N GLN A 23 2.44 1.87 -0.29
CA GLN A 23 3.36 1.19 0.61
C GLN A 23 2.77 1.09 2.02
N ALA A 24 2.14 2.16 2.48
CA ALA A 24 1.56 2.16 3.83
C ALA A 24 0.41 1.16 3.95
N GLU A 25 -0.43 1.06 2.92
CA GLU A 25 -1.53 0.09 2.96
C GLU A 25 -0.98 -1.33 2.92
N MET A 26 0.04 -1.57 2.12
CA MET A 26 0.61 -2.90 2.05
C MET A 26 1.32 -3.26 3.35
N GLU A 27 1.92 -2.27 4.00
CA GLU A 27 2.51 -2.50 5.29
C GLU A 27 1.44 -2.92 6.29
N GLY A 28 0.30 -2.24 6.28
CA GLY A 28 -0.82 -2.58 7.15
C GLY A 28 -1.34 -3.97 6.84
N HIS A 29 -1.46 -4.29 5.55
CA HIS A 29 -1.94 -5.60 5.13
C HIS A 29 -1.07 -6.71 5.74
N TRP A 30 0.24 -6.62 5.57
CA TRP A 30 1.13 -7.68 6.05
C TRP A 30 1.21 -7.70 7.57
N THR A 31 1.09 -6.53 8.22
CA THR A 31 1.09 -6.47 9.68
C THR A 31 -0.12 -7.21 10.24
N TYR A 32 -1.31 -6.94 9.69
CA TYR A 32 -2.51 -7.60 10.18
C TYR A 32 -2.49 -9.10 9.86
N GLN A 33 -1.96 -9.48 8.69
CA GLN A 33 -1.85 -10.90 8.37
C GLN A 33 -0.93 -11.61 9.35
N THR A 34 0.19 -11.00 9.70
CA THR A 34 1.13 -11.58 10.63
C THR A 34 0.50 -11.73 12.01
N LEU A 35 -0.19 -10.67 12.46
CA LEU A 35 -0.82 -10.72 13.76
C LEU A 35 -1.92 -11.77 13.80
N ALA A 36 -2.69 -11.87 12.72
CA ALA A 36 -3.75 -12.87 12.65
C ALA A 36 -3.18 -14.27 12.76
N GLY A 37 -2.05 -14.50 12.11
CA GLY A 37 -1.44 -15.83 12.15
C GLY A 37 -0.89 -16.21 13.50
N ARG A 38 -0.64 -15.22 14.35
CA ARG A 38 -0.10 -15.49 15.67
C ARG A 38 -1.14 -15.48 16.77
N ASP A 39 -2.35 -15.06 16.48
CA ASP A 39 -3.36 -14.90 17.52
C ASP A 39 -4.04 -16.22 17.78
N SER A 40 -4.01 -16.68 19.01
CA SER A 40 -4.64 -17.95 19.36
C SER A 40 -6.15 -17.80 19.52
N ASP A 41 -6.67 -16.58 19.60
CA ASP A 41 -8.11 -16.38 19.72
C ASP A 41 -8.70 -16.34 18.31
N PRO A 42 -9.53 -17.30 17.94
CA PRO A 42 -10.04 -17.36 16.57
C PRO A 42 -10.90 -16.17 16.17
N VAL A 43 -11.62 -15.58 17.13
CA VAL A 43 -12.46 -14.44 16.80
C VAL A 43 -11.57 -13.23 16.49
N ARG A 44 -10.57 -13.01 17.31
CA ARG A 44 -9.69 -11.87 17.12
C ARG A 44 -8.85 -12.07 15.85
N ALA A 45 -8.43 -13.32 15.58
CA ALA A 45 -7.69 -13.60 14.36
C ALA A 45 -8.55 -13.29 13.14
N GLN A 46 -9.84 -13.59 13.19
CA GLN A 46 -10.71 -13.32 12.07
C GLN A 46 -10.87 -11.82 11.83
N VAL A 47 -10.96 -11.03 12.90
CA VAL A 47 -11.03 -9.59 12.77
C VAL A 47 -9.75 -9.07 12.11
N LEU A 48 -8.61 -9.61 12.52
CA LEU A 48 -7.33 -9.17 11.95
C LEU A 48 -7.24 -9.53 10.46
N HIS A 49 -7.74 -10.70 10.07
CA HIS A 49 -7.77 -11.06 8.67
C HIS A 49 -8.67 -10.11 7.88
N HIS A 50 -9.78 -9.70 8.46
CA HIS A 50 -10.66 -8.76 7.81
C HIS A 50 -9.96 -7.42 7.60
N LEU A 51 -9.22 -6.95 8.61
CA LEU A 51 -8.48 -5.70 8.51
C LEU A 51 -7.40 -5.82 7.43
N ALA A 52 -6.75 -6.97 7.36
CA ALA A 52 -5.74 -7.18 6.33
C ALA A 52 -6.36 -7.09 4.94
N GLY A 53 -7.55 -7.63 4.78
CA GLY A 53 -8.24 -7.56 3.49
C GLY A 53 -8.63 -6.15 3.11
N ALA A 54 -9.05 -5.35 4.09
CA ALA A 54 -9.40 -3.96 3.83
C ALA A 54 -8.17 -3.17 3.37
N GLU A 55 -7.01 -3.41 3.99
CA GLU A 55 -5.80 -2.73 3.58
C GLU A 55 -5.40 -3.12 2.16
N TRP A 56 -5.59 -4.38 1.82
CA TRP A 56 -5.31 -4.85 0.48
C TRP A 56 -6.16 -4.11 -0.55
N GLU A 57 -7.45 -3.92 -0.23
CA GLU A 57 -8.35 -3.23 -1.13
C GLU A 57 -7.99 -1.76 -1.27
N HIS A 58 -7.57 -1.13 -0.17
CA HIS A 58 -7.12 0.26 -0.24
C HIS A 58 -5.88 0.36 -1.11
N ALA A 59 -4.97 -0.60 -0.99
CA ALA A 59 -3.77 -0.58 -1.83
C ALA A 59 -4.14 -0.69 -3.31
N ALA A 60 -5.14 -1.50 -3.62
CA ALA A 60 -5.57 -1.64 -5.01
C ALA A 60 -6.08 -0.32 -5.58
N LEU A 61 -6.73 0.50 -4.75
CA LEU A 61 -7.20 1.81 -5.21
C LEU A 61 -6.02 2.72 -5.55
N TRP A 62 -4.98 2.72 -4.70
CA TRP A 62 -3.82 3.55 -4.98
C TRP A 62 -3.09 3.07 -6.22
N ALA A 63 -2.96 1.74 -6.39
CA ALA A 63 -2.33 1.18 -7.57
C ALA A 63 -3.11 1.57 -8.83
N GLY A 64 -4.44 1.59 -8.74
CA GLY A 64 -5.27 2.00 -9.86
C GLY A 64 -5.02 3.44 -10.26
N ARG A 65 -4.84 4.32 -9.26
CA ARG A 65 -4.54 5.71 -9.56
C ARG A 65 -3.18 5.85 -10.23
N ILE A 66 -2.19 5.12 -9.75
CA ILE A 66 -0.86 5.14 -10.36
C ILE A 66 -0.97 4.71 -11.83
N ARG A 67 -1.76 3.65 -12.07
CA ARG A 67 -1.91 3.13 -13.42
C ARG A 67 -2.60 4.15 -14.33
N GLU A 68 -3.59 4.87 -13.80
CA GLU A 68 -4.27 5.90 -14.58
C GLU A 68 -3.32 7.01 -15.00
N LEU A 69 -2.28 7.25 -14.24
CA LEU A 69 -1.31 8.27 -14.56
C LEU A 69 -0.10 7.71 -15.30
N ASP A 70 -0.19 6.46 -15.75
CA ASP A 70 0.88 5.80 -16.47
C ASP A 70 2.15 5.69 -15.64
N GLY A 71 2.01 5.60 -14.34
CA GLY A 71 3.16 5.41 -13.46
C GLY A 71 3.56 3.96 -13.39
N PRO A 72 4.69 3.67 -12.77
CA PRO A 72 5.17 2.28 -12.69
C PRO A 72 4.37 1.49 -11.67
N GLU A 73 4.20 0.22 -11.93
CA GLU A 73 3.50 -0.65 -11.01
C GLU A 73 4.25 -0.65 -9.67
N PRO A 74 3.57 -0.40 -8.58
CA PRO A 74 4.26 -0.34 -7.29
C PRO A 74 4.74 -1.71 -6.83
N LEU A 75 5.88 -1.71 -6.15
CA LEU A 75 6.42 -2.92 -5.58
C LEU A 75 6.60 -2.71 -4.08
N TYR A 76 6.15 -3.67 -3.30
CA TYR A 76 6.20 -3.52 -1.84
C TYR A 76 7.65 -3.62 -1.38
N GLN A 77 8.08 -2.61 -0.65
CA GLN A 77 9.44 -2.55 -0.22
C GLN A 77 9.64 -2.98 1.22
N GLY A 78 8.60 -3.16 1.95
CA GLY A 78 8.72 -3.60 3.31
C GLY A 78 9.10 -2.50 4.23
N SER A 79 8.63 -2.62 5.46
CA SER A 79 8.91 -1.60 6.34
C SER A 79 10.20 -1.82 6.92
N ASN A 80 10.68 -2.95 6.92
CA ASN A 80 11.73 -3.09 7.65
C ASN A 80 12.82 -3.33 6.88
N THR A 81 12.86 -2.56 6.02
CA THR A 81 13.98 -2.54 5.30
C THR A 81 15.10 -2.60 6.15
N ALA A 82 14.91 -2.08 7.26
CA ALA A 82 16.00 -2.09 8.09
C ALA A 82 16.43 -3.43 8.44
N THR A 83 15.51 -4.24 8.50
CA THR A 83 15.89 -5.43 8.99
C THR A 83 16.57 -6.17 8.08
N GLN A 84 16.50 -5.83 6.95
CA GLN A 84 17.08 -6.56 6.09
C GLN A 84 18.43 -6.41 6.16
N THR A 85 18.77 -5.60 6.85
CA THR A 85 20.07 -5.48 6.87
C THR A 85 20.56 -6.50 7.69
N HIS A 86 20.49 -7.06 7.95
CA HIS A 86 21.08 -7.85 8.71
C HIS A 86 21.35 -8.69 8.39
#